data_27d9fe79a1be1d47da21a2e58aee97a7
#
_entry.id   27d9fe79a1be1d47da21a2e58aee97a7
#
_cell.length_a   1.000
_cell.length_b   1.000
_cell.length_c   1.000
_cell.angle_alpha   90.00
_cell.angle_beta   90.00
_cell.angle_gamma   90.00
#
_symmetry.space_group_name_H-M   'P 1'
#
loop_
_entity.id
_entity.type
_entity.pdbx_description
1 polymer ?
#
loop_
_entity_poly.entity_id
_entity_poly.type
_entity_poly.pdbx_seq_one_letter_code
_entity_poly.pdbx_strand_id
1 'polypeptide(L)'
;MKKYVFVKTGEAVELGQKLARVVDTFMGPITVEEVEITEKTLPKFIKEGVISVQEEEPKCTHVNINYYIEHLAARINWKPENLLKYLENLASINEAAVFSILLREVAIVLDKKYPDHIERSKEIYVIGMTDGEIHKLRELHKVKNFRNFAAFRTIEDALCAKHILKDFMKELFKRGGK
;
A
#
# COMPACT_ATOMS: atom_id res chain seq x y z
N MET A 1 6.62 4.01 2.10
CA MET A 1 7.15 5.39 1.96
C MET A 1 7.59 5.59 0.52
N LYS A 2 7.50 6.80 -0.03
CA LYS A 2 8.04 7.07 -1.37
C LYS A 2 9.53 7.33 -1.24
N LYS A 3 10.33 6.55 -1.95
CA LYS A 3 11.77 6.75 -2.09
C LYS A 3 12.03 7.32 -3.48
N TYR A 4 12.82 8.38 -3.53
CA TYR A 4 13.22 8.99 -4.78
C TYR A 4 14.63 8.50 -5.13
N VAL A 5 14.82 8.08 -6.37
CA VAL A 5 16.13 7.60 -6.85
C VAL A 5 16.49 8.23 -8.18
N PHE A 6 17.77 8.45 -8.40
CA PHE A 6 18.26 8.88 -9.70
C PHE A 6 18.14 7.76 -10.74
N VAL A 7 17.53 8.04 -11.88
CA VAL A 7 17.28 7.03 -12.92
C VAL A 7 18.59 6.44 -13.46
N LYS A 8 19.65 7.25 -13.57
CA LYS A 8 20.94 6.80 -14.13
C LYS A 8 21.78 5.99 -13.16
N THR A 9 21.79 6.33 -11.87
CA THR A 9 22.69 5.71 -10.89
C THR A 9 21.98 4.78 -9.93
N GLY A 10 20.66 4.90 -9.78
CA GLY A 10 19.90 4.16 -8.77
C GLY A 10 20.10 4.64 -7.33
N GLU A 11 20.91 5.68 -7.13
CA GLU A 11 21.19 6.25 -5.82
C GLU A 11 19.98 6.98 -5.23
N ALA A 12 19.85 6.96 -3.92
CA ALA A 12 18.79 7.68 -3.23
C ALA A 12 18.96 9.19 -3.39
N VAL A 13 17.84 9.88 -3.58
CA VAL A 13 17.79 11.35 -3.68
C VAL A 13 17.51 11.94 -2.31
N GLU A 14 18.33 12.88 -1.90
CA GLU A 14 18.14 13.65 -0.67
C GLU A 14 17.67 15.08 -1.00
N LEU A 15 16.71 15.60 -0.23
CA LEU A 15 16.32 17.00 -0.33
C LEU A 15 17.48 17.89 0.13
N GLY A 16 17.76 18.97 -0.63
CA GLY A 16 18.93 19.82 -0.41
C GLY A 16 20.14 19.43 -1.28
N GLN A 17 20.12 18.26 -1.91
CA GLN A 17 21.18 17.85 -2.83
C GLN A 17 21.18 18.73 -4.08
N LYS A 18 22.36 19.12 -4.55
CA LYS A 18 22.52 19.92 -5.75
C LYS A 18 22.80 19.04 -6.96
N LEU A 19 22.08 19.28 -8.05
CA LEU A 19 22.29 18.68 -9.35
C LEU A 19 22.94 19.69 -10.29
N ALA A 20 24.08 19.32 -10.85
CA ALA A 20 24.70 20.08 -11.91
C ALA A 20 24.07 19.73 -13.26
N ARG A 21 23.52 20.71 -13.94
CA ARG A 21 23.08 20.56 -15.33
C ARG A 21 24.25 20.79 -16.22
N VAL A 22 24.71 19.71 -16.86
CA VAL A 22 25.80 19.75 -17.86
C VAL A 22 25.14 19.84 -19.24
N VAL A 23 25.57 20.83 -20.02
CA VAL A 23 25.20 20.94 -21.42
C VAL A 23 26.46 20.68 -22.25
N ASP A 24 26.39 19.70 -23.14
CA ASP A 24 27.44 19.42 -24.09
C ASP A 24 27.47 20.53 -25.14
N THR A 25 28.60 21.23 -25.23
CA THR A 25 28.84 22.24 -26.26
C THR A 25 29.91 21.75 -27.23
N PHE A 26 30.06 22.43 -28.36
CA PHE A 26 31.13 22.16 -29.32
C PHE A 26 32.52 22.24 -28.69
N MET A 27 32.68 22.96 -27.58
CA MET A 27 33.94 23.11 -26.85
C MET A 27 34.09 22.14 -25.66
N GLY A 28 33.14 21.20 -25.49
CA GLY A 28 33.08 20.25 -24.39
C GLY A 28 31.93 20.49 -23.43
N PRO A 29 31.78 19.63 -22.40
CA PRO A 29 30.70 19.75 -21.43
C PRO A 29 30.92 20.99 -20.54
N ILE A 30 29.92 21.82 -20.44
CA ILE A 30 29.89 23.01 -19.56
C ILE A 30 28.80 22.83 -18.53
N THR A 31 29.14 23.00 -17.25
CA THR A 31 28.12 23.08 -16.18
C THR A 31 27.40 24.44 -16.29
N VAL A 32 26.13 24.41 -16.64
CA VAL A 32 25.36 25.63 -16.92
C VAL A 32 24.64 26.14 -15.68
N GLU A 33 24.18 25.23 -14.81
CA GLU A 33 23.40 25.58 -13.65
C GLU A 33 23.48 24.49 -12.58
N GLU A 34 23.60 24.89 -11.32
CA GLU A 34 23.36 23.99 -10.17
C GLU A 34 21.94 24.22 -9.67
N VAL A 35 21.12 23.17 -9.68
CA VAL A 35 19.75 23.22 -9.18
C VAL A 35 19.65 22.35 -7.95
N GLU A 36 19.17 22.94 -6.87
CA GLU A 36 18.90 22.23 -5.63
C GLU A 36 17.60 21.42 -5.72
N ILE A 37 17.62 20.17 -5.25
CA ILE A 37 16.44 19.32 -5.15
C ILE A 37 15.67 19.72 -3.91
N THR A 38 14.52 20.38 -4.13
CA THR A 38 13.59 20.79 -3.10
C THR A 38 12.23 20.18 -3.39
N GLU A 39 11.29 20.26 -2.44
CA GLU A 39 9.91 19.83 -2.67
C GLU A 39 9.27 20.52 -3.89
N LYS A 40 9.70 21.74 -4.22
CA LYS A 40 9.20 22.52 -5.37
C LYS A 40 9.84 22.08 -6.69
N THR A 41 11.12 21.72 -6.69
CA THR A 41 11.88 21.32 -7.91
C THR A 41 11.76 19.84 -8.21
N LEU A 42 11.51 18.99 -7.22
CA LEU A 42 11.39 17.54 -7.35
C LEU A 42 10.38 17.09 -8.43
N PRO A 43 9.14 17.66 -8.53
CA PRO A 43 8.20 17.28 -9.57
C PRO A 43 8.71 17.52 -10.99
N LYS A 44 9.52 18.55 -11.17
CA LYS A 44 10.16 18.86 -12.48
C LYS A 44 11.15 17.77 -12.85
N PHE A 45 12.04 17.35 -11.94
CA PHE A 45 13.02 16.30 -12.18
C PHE A 45 12.38 14.93 -12.44
N ILE A 46 11.24 14.64 -11.80
CA ILE A 46 10.46 13.43 -12.08
C ILE A 46 9.90 13.47 -13.51
N LYS A 47 9.33 14.61 -13.92
CA LYS A 47 8.77 14.78 -15.27
C LYS A 47 9.85 14.71 -16.36
N GLU A 48 11.05 15.19 -16.08
CA GLU A 48 12.20 15.13 -16.98
C GLU A 48 12.88 13.75 -16.99
N GLY A 49 12.43 12.79 -16.18
CA GLY A 49 12.98 11.43 -16.13
C GLY A 49 14.38 11.36 -15.49
N VAL A 50 14.78 12.36 -14.74
CA VAL A 50 16.05 12.40 -13.99
C VAL A 50 15.93 11.64 -12.68
N ILE A 51 14.77 11.78 -12.03
CA ILE A 51 14.40 11.13 -10.77
C ILE A 51 13.19 10.22 -11.00
N SER A 52 13.24 9.01 -10.48
CA SER A 52 12.10 8.10 -10.42
C SER A 52 11.60 7.95 -8.98
N VAL A 53 10.30 7.71 -8.86
CA VAL A 53 9.67 7.40 -7.59
C VAL A 53 9.63 5.89 -7.45
N GLN A 54 10.31 5.36 -6.45
CA GLN A 54 10.15 3.97 -6.03
C GLN A 54 9.24 3.95 -4.82
N GLU A 55 8.16 3.19 -4.90
CA GLU A 55 7.38 2.87 -3.72
C GLU A 55 8.17 1.82 -2.94
N GLU A 56 8.64 2.17 -1.74
CA GLU A 56 9.15 1.17 -0.82
C GLU A 56 8.00 0.22 -0.49
N GLU A 57 8.19 -1.05 -0.80
CA GLU A 57 7.28 -2.08 -0.34
C GLU A 57 7.23 -2.03 1.19
N PRO A 58 6.03 -2.00 1.77
CA PRO A 58 5.90 -1.96 3.22
C PRO A 58 6.60 -3.21 3.79
N LYS A 59 7.41 -3.03 4.82
CA LYS A 59 8.00 -4.14 5.59
C LYS A 59 6.88 -4.86 6.35
N CYS A 60 6.08 -5.63 5.62
CA CYS A 60 5.01 -6.43 6.19
C CYS A 60 5.64 -7.64 6.88
N THR A 61 5.61 -7.68 8.19
CA THR A 61 6.06 -8.83 8.98
C THR A 61 5.14 -10.04 8.83
N HIS A 62 3.94 -9.87 8.27
CA HIS A 62 2.92 -10.90 8.10
C HIS A 62 2.45 -10.95 6.63
N VAL A 63 3.28 -11.51 5.78
CA VAL A 63 3.01 -11.56 4.32
C VAL A 63 2.13 -12.76 3.92
N ASN A 64 1.91 -13.72 4.82
CA ASN A 64 1.21 -14.95 4.45
C ASN A 64 -0.30 -14.80 4.61
N ILE A 65 -1.02 -14.73 3.48
CA ILE A 65 -2.49 -14.69 3.44
C ILE A 65 -3.14 -15.90 4.13
N ASN A 66 -2.48 -17.05 4.14
CA ASN A 66 -3.00 -18.24 4.82
C ASN A 66 -3.26 -17.98 6.31
N TYR A 67 -2.41 -17.19 6.96
CA TYR A 67 -2.64 -16.76 8.34
C TYR A 67 -3.99 -16.06 8.53
N TYR A 68 -4.36 -15.17 7.60
CA TYR A 68 -5.64 -14.45 7.67
C TYR A 68 -6.84 -15.36 7.34
N ILE A 69 -6.66 -16.32 6.43
CA ILE A 69 -7.67 -17.33 6.12
C ILE A 69 -7.89 -18.27 7.31
N GLU A 70 -6.84 -18.74 7.97
CA GLU A 70 -6.93 -19.54 9.18
C GLU A 70 -7.61 -18.78 10.31
N HIS A 71 -7.24 -17.49 10.50
CA HIS A 71 -7.85 -16.64 11.51
C HIS A 71 -9.35 -16.41 11.24
N LEU A 72 -9.73 -16.13 9.99
CA LEU A 72 -11.12 -15.98 9.59
C LEU A 72 -11.90 -17.31 9.77
N ALA A 73 -11.32 -18.42 9.32
CA ALA A 73 -11.91 -19.74 9.44
C ALA A 73 -12.19 -20.11 10.91
N ALA A 74 -11.21 -19.89 11.79
CA ALA A 74 -11.36 -20.12 13.23
C ALA A 74 -12.49 -19.24 13.82
N ARG A 75 -12.57 -17.98 13.41
CA ARG A 75 -13.58 -17.03 13.90
C ARG A 75 -15.02 -17.41 13.50
N ILE A 76 -15.21 -18.04 12.34
CA ILE A 76 -16.52 -18.50 11.85
C ILE A 76 -16.75 -20.00 12.06
N ASN A 77 -15.83 -20.67 12.77
CA ASN A 77 -15.88 -22.11 13.06
C ASN A 77 -15.93 -23.00 11.80
N TRP A 78 -15.13 -22.62 10.79
CA TRP A 78 -14.94 -23.38 9.55
C TRP A 78 -13.54 -23.98 9.48
N LYS A 79 -13.36 -25.01 8.63
CA LYS A 79 -12.03 -25.47 8.24
C LYS A 79 -11.45 -24.51 7.18
N PRO A 80 -10.14 -24.18 7.24
CA PRO A 80 -9.50 -23.28 6.28
C PRO A 80 -9.69 -23.71 4.81
N GLU A 81 -9.64 -25.01 4.53
CA GLU A 81 -9.81 -25.55 3.18
C GLU A 81 -11.23 -25.28 2.62
N ASN A 82 -12.25 -25.41 3.48
CA ASN A 82 -13.64 -25.16 3.11
C ASN A 82 -13.87 -23.65 2.84
N LEU A 83 -13.26 -22.82 3.68
CA LEU A 83 -13.31 -21.37 3.49
C LEU A 83 -12.63 -20.96 2.19
N LEU A 84 -11.45 -21.49 1.90
CA LEU A 84 -10.72 -21.18 0.67
C LEU A 84 -11.56 -21.56 -0.56
N LYS A 85 -12.12 -22.77 -0.59
CA LYS A 85 -13.01 -23.22 -1.66
C LYS A 85 -14.25 -22.34 -1.81
N TYR A 86 -14.83 -21.88 -0.71
CA TYR A 86 -15.94 -20.93 -0.73
C TYR A 86 -15.52 -19.59 -1.34
N LEU A 87 -14.36 -19.06 -0.95
CA LEU A 87 -13.83 -17.79 -1.49
C LEU A 87 -13.50 -17.90 -2.98
N GLU A 88 -12.96 -19.04 -3.44
CA GLU A 88 -12.71 -19.33 -4.85
C GLU A 88 -14.02 -19.31 -5.66
N ASN A 89 -15.06 -20.00 -5.17
CA ASN A 89 -16.37 -19.99 -5.80
C ASN A 89 -17.02 -18.60 -5.79
N LEU A 90 -16.91 -17.87 -4.68
CA LEU A 90 -17.44 -16.52 -4.57
C LEU A 90 -16.69 -15.56 -5.50
N ALA A 91 -15.38 -15.70 -5.66
CA ALA A 91 -14.58 -14.87 -6.54
C ALA A 91 -15.01 -14.98 -8.00
N SER A 92 -15.42 -16.18 -8.45
CA SER A 92 -15.92 -16.38 -9.81
C SER A 92 -17.25 -15.64 -10.09
N ILE A 93 -17.98 -15.28 -9.04
CA ILE A 93 -19.28 -14.58 -9.13
C ILE A 93 -19.13 -13.09 -8.79
N ASN A 94 -18.39 -12.78 -7.74
CA ASN A 94 -18.24 -11.42 -7.20
C ASN A 94 -16.88 -11.23 -6.52
N GLU A 95 -15.93 -10.77 -7.29
CA GLU A 95 -14.56 -10.47 -6.84
C GLU A 95 -14.53 -9.42 -5.71
N ALA A 96 -15.34 -8.37 -5.84
CA ALA A 96 -15.37 -7.30 -4.86
C ALA A 96 -15.86 -7.78 -3.48
N ALA A 97 -16.77 -8.78 -3.44
CA ALA A 97 -17.21 -9.38 -2.19
C ALA A 97 -16.07 -10.13 -1.47
N VAL A 98 -15.28 -10.90 -2.21
CA VAL A 98 -14.11 -11.61 -1.66
C VAL A 98 -13.09 -10.62 -1.14
N PHE A 99 -12.77 -9.59 -1.92
CA PHE A 99 -11.85 -8.53 -1.51
C PHE A 99 -12.32 -7.86 -0.21
N SER A 100 -13.60 -7.53 -0.12
CA SER A 100 -14.19 -6.89 1.07
C SER A 100 -14.10 -7.77 2.32
N ILE A 101 -14.38 -9.07 2.19
CA ILE A 101 -14.29 -10.03 3.29
C ILE A 101 -12.85 -10.11 3.82
N LEU A 102 -11.90 -10.27 2.91
CA LEU A 102 -10.49 -10.41 3.27
C LEU A 102 -9.89 -9.11 3.79
N LEU A 103 -10.22 -7.98 3.17
CA LEU A 103 -9.77 -6.67 3.63
C LEU A 103 -10.20 -6.40 5.08
N ARG A 104 -11.44 -6.75 5.40
CA ARG A 104 -11.96 -6.64 6.77
C ARG A 104 -11.21 -7.54 7.74
N GLU A 105 -10.90 -8.77 7.36
CA GLU A 105 -10.16 -9.69 8.22
C GLU A 105 -8.73 -9.21 8.47
N VAL A 106 -8.04 -8.76 7.42
CA VAL A 106 -6.70 -8.18 7.54
C VAL A 106 -6.73 -6.96 8.48
N ALA A 107 -7.71 -6.09 8.35
CA ALA A 107 -7.86 -4.93 9.24
C ALA A 107 -8.07 -5.34 10.70
N ILE A 108 -8.90 -6.37 10.97
CA ILE A 108 -9.13 -6.90 12.33
C ILE A 108 -7.84 -7.44 12.94
N VAL A 109 -7.07 -8.20 12.16
CA VAL A 109 -5.82 -8.80 12.64
C VAL A 109 -4.77 -7.73 12.91
N LEU A 110 -4.61 -6.77 12.00
CA LEU A 110 -3.65 -5.68 12.16
C LEU A 110 -4.03 -4.74 13.32
N ASP A 111 -5.33 -4.52 13.57
CA ASP A 111 -5.78 -3.70 14.70
C ASP A 111 -5.46 -4.32 16.07
N LYS A 112 -5.40 -5.66 16.16
CA LYS A 112 -5.05 -6.37 17.42
C LYS A 112 -3.67 -6.08 17.96
N LYS A 113 -2.73 -5.59 17.14
CA LYS A 113 -1.38 -5.21 17.60
C LYS A 113 -1.38 -3.95 18.45
N TYR A 114 -2.47 -3.16 18.42
CA TYR A 114 -2.59 -1.93 19.19
C TYR A 114 -3.33 -2.19 20.51
N PRO A 115 -2.82 -1.70 21.65
CA PRO A 115 -3.53 -1.74 22.91
C PRO A 115 -4.86 -0.98 22.84
N ASP A 116 -5.89 -1.51 23.50
CA ASP A 116 -7.25 -0.93 23.47
C ASP A 116 -7.33 0.51 24.02
N HIS A 117 -6.37 0.88 24.89
CA HIS A 117 -6.30 2.20 25.53
C HIS A 117 -5.52 3.25 24.72
N ILE A 118 -4.89 2.86 23.60
CA ILE A 118 -4.30 3.87 22.70
C ILE A 118 -5.46 4.69 22.15
N GLU A 119 -5.47 5.98 22.47
CA GLU A 119 -6.42 6.94 21.92
C GLU A 119 -6.59 6.69 20.43
N ARG A 120 -7.84 6.52 20.01
CA ARG A 120 -8.18 6.33 18.60
C ARG A 120 -7.54 7.47 17.85
N SER A 121 -6.63 7.13 16.95
CA SER A 121 -5.93 8.16 16.16
C SER A 121 -6.97 9.05 15.49
N LYS A 122 -6.76 10.36 15.53
CA LYS A 122 -7.64 11.34 14.85
C LYS A 122 -7.72 11.08 13.35
N GLU A 123 -6.87 10.24 12.85
CA GLU A 123 -6.71 9.90 11.44
C GLU A 123 -6.80 8.38 11.27
N ILE A 124 -7.57 7.96 10.30
CA ILE A 124 -7.66 6.57 9.88
C ILE A 124 -7.50 6.48 8.37
N TYR A 125 -7.11 5.31 7.94
CA TYR A 125 -6.86 5.01 6.55
C TYR A 125 -7.81 3.90 6.09
N VAL A 126 -8.38 4.05 4.91
CA VAL A 126 -9.25 3.05 4.28
C VAL A 126 -8.76 2.78 2.86
N ILE A 127 -8.98 1.57 2.38
CA ILE A 127 -8.69 1.23 0.98
C ILE A 127 -10.00 1.33 0.21
N GLY A 128 -10.02 2.15 -0.83
CA GLY A 128 -11.18 2.33 -1.71
C GLY A 128 -11.48 1.03 -2.47
N MET A 129 -12.76 0.63 -2.47
CA MET A 129 -13.19 -0.61 -3.13
C MET A 129 -13.20 -0.50 -4.66
N THR A 130 -13.33 0.72 -5.18
CA THR A 130 -13.43 0.99 -6.62
C THR A 130 -12.10 1.30 -7.27
N ASP A 131 -11.22 2.01 -6.57
CA ASP A 131 -9.93 2.49 -7.07
C ASP A 131 -8.73 1.74 -6.47
N GLY A 132 -8.93 1.02 -5.36
CA GLY A 132 -7.86 0.35 -4.63
C GLY A 132 -6.85 1.32 -3.98
N GLU A 133 -7.17 2.62 -3.92
CA GLU A 133 -6.30 3.64 -3.36
C GLU A 133 -6.53 3.81 -1.86
N ILE A 134 -5.49 4.31 -1.17
CA ILE A 134 -5.57 4.55 0.27
C ILE A 134 -6.04 5.97 0.50
N HIS A 135 -7.20 6.09 1.14
CA HIS A 135 -7.81 7.36 1.52
C HIS A 135 -7.61 7.62 3.00
N LYS A 136 -7.16 8.84 3.32
CA LYS A 136 -7.05 9.32 4.69
C LYS A 136 -8.37 9.99 5.09
N LEU A 137 -8.99 9.46 6.12
CA LEU A 137 -10.23 10.02 6.66
C LEU A 137 -9.95 10.72 7.99
N ARG A 138 -10.38 11.96 8.09
CA ARG A 138 -10.34 12.74 9.34
C ARG A 138 -11.69 12.61 10.05
N GLU A 139 -11.68 12.50 11.40
CA GLU A 139 -12.88 12.57 12.25
C GLU A 139 -13.88 11.39 12.19
N LEU A 140 -13.42 10.16 12.02
CA LEU A 140 -14.30 8.98 12.17
C LEU A 140 -14.60 8.58 13.63
N HIS A 141 -14.24 9.41 14.62
CA HIS A 141 -14.63 9.19 16.02
C HIS A 141 -16.16 9.21 16.26
N LYS A 142 -16.94 9.65 15.27
CA LYS A 142 -18.42 9.59 15.28
C LYS A 142 -18.98 8.25 14.82
N VAL A 143 -18.17 7.35 14.23
CA VAL A 143 -18.66 6.05 13.78
C VAL A 143 -18.60 5.06 14.93
N LYS A 144 -19.75 4.80 15.55
CA LYS A 144 -19.88 3.90 16.72
C LYS A 144 -19.45 2.44 16.46
N ASN A 145 -19.32 2.00 15.22
CA ASN A 145 -19.00 0.63 14.84
C ASN A 145 -17.78 0.55 13.92
N PHE A 146 -16.64 1.00 14.41
CA PHE A 146 -15.35 0.94 13.68
C PHE A 146 -15.00 -0.48 13.20
N ARG A 147 -15.42 -1.50 13.96
CA ARG A 147 -15.20 -2.92 13.62
C ARG A 147 -15.92 -3.40 12.35
N ASN A 148 -16.86 -2.62 11.83
CA ASN A 148 -17.58 -2.97 10.60
C ASN A 148 -16.92 -2.42 9.32
N PHE A 149 -15.92 -1.57 9.44
CA PHE A 149 -15.18 -1.02 8.32
C PHE A 149 -13.76 -1.58 8.29
N ALA A 150 -13.25 -1.85 7.10
CA ALA A 150 -11.84 -2.18 6.91
C ALA A 150 -11.02 -0.88 7.00
N ALA A 151 -10.74 -0.46 8.23
CA ALA A 151 -10.01 0.75 8.51
C ALA A 151 -8.72 0.45 9.27
N PHE A 152 -7.68 1.21 8.98
CA PHE A 152 -6.33 1.03 9.50
C PHE A 152 -5.93 2.26 10.31
N ARG A 153 -5.19 2.05 11.40
CA ARG A 153 -4.72 3.13 12.27
C ARG A 153 -3.53 3.88 11.69
N THR A 154 -2.77 3.21 10.83
CA THR A 154 -1.58 3.78 10.20
C THR A 154 -1.63 3.57 8.69
N ILE A 155 -0.91 4.42 7.96
CA ILE A 155 -0.75 4.26 6.52
C ILE A 155 0.05 3.01 6.19
N GLU A 156 1.00 2.63 7.03
CA GLU A 156 1.82 1.44 6.90
C GLU A 156 0.95 0.17 6.94
N ASP A 157 -0.03 0.11 7.85
CA ASP A 157 -0.97 -1.00 7.92
C ASP A 157 -1.87 -1.08 6.69
N ALA A 158 -2.34 0.06 6.19
CA ALA A 158 -3.14 0.11 4.97
C ALA A 158 -2.32 -0.33 3.74
N LEU A 159 -1.06 0.10 3.63
CA LEU A 159 -0.13 -0.34 2.57
C LEU A 159 0.14 -1.84 2.67
N CYS A 160 0.36 -2.35 3.88
CA CYS A 160 0.56 -3.77 4.13
C CYS A 160 -0.66 -4.58 3.69
N ALA A 161 -1.86 -4.17 4.06
CA ALA A 161 -3.10 -4.83 3.65
C ALA A 161 -3.28 -4.82 2.13
N LYS A 162 -3.01 -3.68 1.47
CA LYS A 162 -3.07 -3.56 0.01
C LYS A 162 -2.11 -4.55 -0.67
N HIS A 163 -0.89 -4.68 -0.16
CA HIS A 163 0.11 -5.60 -0.70
C HIS A 163 -0.31 -7.07 -0.55
N ILE A 164 -0.70 -7.49 0.67
CA ILE A 164 -1.16 -8.85 0.97
C ILE A 164 -2.32 -9.24 0.07
N LEU A 165 -3.32 -8.36 -0.07
CA LEU A 165 -4.53 -8.65 -0.83
C LEU A 165 -4.28 -8.67 -2.33
N LYS A 166 -3.41 -7.79 -2.86
CA LYS A 166 -3.07 -7.75 -4.28
C LYS A 166 -2.50 -9.07 -4.77
N ASP A 167 -1.58 -9.66 -4.02
CA ASP A 167 -0.95 -10.91 -4.42
C ASP A 167 -1.90 -12.10 -4.27
N PHE A 168 -2.68 -12.14 -3.20
CA PHE A 168 -3.68 -13.17 -2.99
C PHE A 168 -4.78 -13.15 -4.07
N MET A 169 -5.30 -11.98 -4.39
CA MET A 169 -6.34 -11.86 -5.43
C MET A 169 -5.82 -12.33 -6.79
N LYS A 170 -4.57 -12.01 -7.15
CA LYS A 170 -3.96 -12.54 -8.37
C LYS A 170 -3.88 -14.07 -8.38
N GLU A 171 -3.55 -14.69 -7.26
CA GLU A 171 -3.49 -16.16 -7.16
C GLU A 171 -4.88 -16.79 -7.24
N LEU A 172 -5.85 -16.22 -6.56
CA LEU A 172 -7.23 -16.71 -6.54
C LEU A 172 -7.85 -16.71 -7.95
N PHE A 173 -7.63 -15.64 -8.73
CA PHE A 173 -8.15 -15.53 -10.10
C PHE A 173 -7.43 -16.46 -11.08
N LYS A 174 -6.14 -16.74 -10.89
CA LYS A 174 -5.45 -17.73 -11.72
C LYS A 174 -6.04 -19.14 -11.54
N ARG A 175 -6.55 -19.46 -10.34
CA ARG A 175 -7.15 -20.77 -10.04
C ARG A 175 -8.61 -20.89 -10.50
N GLY A 176 -9.38 -19.78 -10.44
CA GLY A 176 -10.79 -19.75 -10.85
C GLY A 176 -11.05 -19.66 -12.36
N GLY A 177 -10.02 -19.42 -13.16
CA GLY A 177 -10.11 -19.26 -14.62
C GLY A 177 -9.83 -20.55 -15.45
N LYS A 178 -10.08 -21.73 -14.87
CA LYS A 178 -10.01 -23.03 -15.60
C LYS A 178 -11.38 -23.64 -15.78
#